data_b318678c76e3336be9b51fa42fef620a
#
_entry.id   b318678c76e3336be9b51fa42fef620a
#
_cell.length_a   1.000
_cell.length_b   1.000
_cell.length_c   1.000
_cell.angle_alpha   90.00
_cell.angle_beta   90.00
_cell.angle_gamma   90.00
#
_symmetry.space_group_name_H-M   'P 1'
#
loop_
_entity.id
_entity.type
_entity.pdbx_description
1 polymer ?
#
loop_
_entity_poly.entity_id
_entity_poly.type
_entity_poly.pdbx_seq_one_letter_code
_entity_poly.pdbx_strand_id
1 'polypeptide(L)'
;GKFEVCSSAEAPKKRGNYPHTLRINPKDPEGLIWYTDAGSNSCFSLHPDTHVVKEYKLLNAGQAMGAGRGESRGITPYGLDYSPVDGMIWYSKLNANRIGRIDPNAEDGNIKEWNPPFRGPRRLHVAPDGMVWVPGFGSGVFGKFDPNTEYWTVYELPDSENQIPYALNVDKDGIVWICGTGNDTINRFDPVTETFVEFRLPTRVSYTREIEFGDDGSIWTSTSGPARHMERGVGAVIRISLPENLPTTGGIRL
;
A
#
# COMPACT_ATOMS: atom_id res chain seq x y z
N GLY A 1 9.55 28.48 4.28
CA GLY A 1 10.25 27.29 3.81
C GLY A 1 10.51 27.42 2.30
N LYS A 2 11.63 26.93 1.85
CA LYS A 2 11.93 26.83 0.41
C LYS A 2 11.44 25.46 -0.06
N PHE A 3 10.78 25.44 -1.22
CA PHE A 3 10.47 24.21 -1.93
C PHE A 3 11.61 23.93 -2.92
N GLU A 4 12.04 22.71 -2.99
CA GLU A 4 13.02 22.23 -3.94
C GLU A 4 12.39 21.13 -4.78
N VAL A 5 12.58 21.20 -6.09
CA VAL A 5 12.04 20.20 -7.02
C VAL A 5 13.19 19.31 -7.46
N CYS A 6 13.18 18.08 -6.96
CA CYS A 6 14.08 17.03 -7.44
C CYS A 6 13.40 16.31 -8.59
N SER A 7 13.93 16.45 -9.80
CA SER A 7 13.41 15.72 -10.95
C SER A 7 14.26 14.47 -11.20
N SER A 8 13.63 13.33 -11.43
CA SER A 8 14.32 12.21 -12.07
C SER A 8 14.82 12.68 -13.42
N ALA A 9 16.13 12.72 -13.59
CA ALA A 9 16.80 13.47 -14.67
C ALA A 9 16.46 13.00 -16.10
N GLU A 10 15.75 11.90 -16.26
CA GLU A 10 15.46 11.31 -17.57
C GLU A 10 14.03 10.78 -17.70
N ALA A 11 13.08 11.41 -17.05
CA ALA A 11 11.70 11.09 -17.35
C ALA A 11 11.45 11.33 -18.84
N PRO A 12 10.94 10.36 -19.58
CA PRO A 12 10.65 10.54 -20.99
C PRO A 12 9.70 11.73 -21.14
N LYS A 13 10.12 12.74 -21.88
CA LYS A 13 9.44 14.04 -22.08
C LYS A 13 7.99 13.96 -22.58
N LYS A 14 7.45 12.76 -22.77
CA LYS A 14 6.11 12.52 -23.35
C LYS A 14 5.06 12.03 -22.36
N ARG A 15 5.43 11.68 -21.12
CA ARG A 15 4.47 11.25 -20.09
C ARG A 15 4.95 11.83 -18.76
N GLY A 16 4.12 12.60 -18.09
CA GLY A 16 4.44 13.14 -16.79
C GLY A 16 4.74 11.99 -15.81
N ASN A 17 5.76 12.16 -15.00
CA ASN A 17 5.99 11.30 -13.85
C ASN A 17 4.76 11.37 -12.95
N TYR A 18 4.37 10.24 -12.41
CA TYR A 18 3.29 10.15 -11.44
C TYR A 18 3.79 9.41 -10.18
N PRO A 19 4.66 10.07 -9.36
CA PRO A 19 5.07 9.51 -8.07
C PRO A 19 3.83 9.23 -7.25
N HIS A 20 3.76 8.02 -6.68
CA HIS A 20 2.52 7.62 -6.02
C HIS A 20 2.72 7.33 -4.53
N THR A 21 3.37 6.24 -4.19
CA THR A 21 3.65 5.88 -2.80
C THR A 21 5.11 6.14 -2.49
N LEU A 22 5.34 6.76 -1.35
CA LEU A 22 6.66 7.13 -0.87
C LEU A 22 6.91 6.49 0.50
N ARG A 23 8.13 5.98 0.71
CA ARG A 23 8.59 5.43 1.99
C ARG A 23 10.05 5.76 2.25
N ILE A 24 10.38 5.87 3.52
CA ILE A 24 11.76 6.01 4.00
C ILE A 24 12.01 4.87 4.98
N ASN A 25 13.07 4.09 4.76
CA ASN A 25 13.49 3.10 5.73
C ASN A 25 14.28 3.83 6.85
N PRO A 26 13.79 3.91 8.07
CA PRO A 26 14.48 4.63 9.16
C PRO A 26 15.81 3.98 9.57
N LYS A 27 16.08 2.76 9.13
CA LYS A 27 17.35 2.06 9.37
C LYS A 27 18.34 2.22 8.21
N ASP A 28 17.94 2.87 7.12
CA ASP A 28 18.83 3.17 6.01
C ASP A 28 19.77 4.31 6.41
N PRO A 29 21.10 4.08 6.45
CA PRO A 29 22.05 5.11 6.86
C PRO A 29 22.12 6.32 5.91
N GLU A 30 21.72 6.14 4.65
CA GLU A 30 21.65 7.21 3.65
C GLU A 30 20.30 7.94 3.68
N GLY A 31 19.31 7.39 4.38
CA GLY A 31 17.96 7.96 4.47
C GLY A 31 17.26 8.07 3.12
N LEU A 32 17.51 7.13 2.21
CA LEU A 32 16.95 7.16 0.86
C LEU A 32 15.41 7.21 0.88
N ILE A 33 14.89 8.10 0.07
CA ILE A 33 13.45 8.22 -0.17
C ILE A 33 13.09 7.33 -1.35
N TRP A 34 12.36 6.26 -1.07
CA TRP A 34 11.89 5.33 -2.08
C TRP A 34 10.49 5.69 -2.55
N TYR A 35 10.23 5.59 -3.86
CA TYR A 35 8.90 5.86 -4.41
C TYR A 35 8.59 5.04 -5.66
N THR A 36 7.30 4.77 -5.85
CA THR A 36 6.76 4.19 -7.09
C THR A 36 6.40 5.29 -8.07
N ASP A 37 6.58 5.05 -9.37
CA ASP A 37 6.03 5.91 -10.41
C ASP A 37 4.91 5.16 -11.16
N ALA A 38 3.67 5.56 -10.91
CA ALA A 38 2.50 4.97 -11.54
C ALA A 38 2.36 5.32 -13.03
N GLY A 39 3.19 6.22 -13.54
CA GLY A 39 3.28 6.61 -14.95
C GLY A 39 4.30 5.79 -15.76
N SER A 40 5.15 5.05 -15.09
CA SER A 40 6.19 4.20 -15.69
C SER A 40 6.17 2.78 -15.12
N ASN A 41 7.05 1.91 -15.59
CA ASN A 41 7.28 0.59 -14.97
C ASN A 41 8.55 0.62 -14.12
N SER A 42 8.64 1.57 -13.18
CA SER A 42 9.84 1.78 -12.38
C SER A 42 9.53 2.14 -10.94
N CYS A 43 10.43 1.79 -10.04
CA CYS A 43 10.61 2.39 -8.73
C CYS A 43 11.87 3.23 -8.71
N PHE A 44 11.94 4.16 -7.80
CA PHE A 44 13.06 5.08 -7.69
C PHE A 44 13.51 5.20 -6.24
N SER A 45 14.80 5.49 -6.04
CA SER A 45 15.31 6.04 -4.80
C SER A 45 15.89 7.42 -5.03
N LEU A 46 15.67 8.31 -4.08
CA LEU A 46 16.20 9.68 -4.07
C LEU A 46 17.04 9.86 -2.80
N HIS A 47 18.29 10.28 -2.97
CA HIS A 47 19.12 10.66 -1.84
C HIS A 47 18.75 12.09 -1.40
N PRO A 48 18.37 12.32 -0.13
CA PRO A 48 17.81 13.59 0.32
C PRO A 48 18.81 14.77 0.23
N ASP A 49 20.09 14.52 0.46
CA ASP A 49 21.11 15.59 0.49
C ASP A 49 21.76 15.85 -0.87
N THR A 50 22.06 14.79 -1.63
CA THR A 50 22.75 14.92 -2.93
C THR A 50 21.80 15.08 -4.09
N HIS A 51 20.51 14.82 -3.89
CA HIS A 51 19.43 14.81 -4.90
C HIS A 51 19.66 13.82 -6.05
N VAL A 52 20.55 12.86 -5.85
CA VAL A 52 20.78 11.79 -6.82
C VAL A 52 19.57 10.87 -6.83
N VAL A 53 19.03 10.66 -8.02
CA VAL A 53 17.92 9.74 -8.26
C VAL A 53 18.44 8.50 -8.97
N LYS A 54 18.12 7.31 -8.42
CA LYS A 54 18.39 6.03 -9.06
C LYS A 54 17.08 5.39 -9.50
N GLU A 55 17.02 4.97 -10.75
CA GLU A 55 15.88 4.23 -11.32
C GLU A 55 16.10 2.73 -11.23
N TYR A 56 15.07 2.01 -10.80
CA TYR A 56 14.97 0.55 -10.83
C TYR A 56 13.85 0.15 -11.81
N LYS A 57 14.24 -0.29 -13.00
CA LYS A 57 13.29 -0.77 -14.01
C LYS A 57 12.74 -2.12 -13.59
N LEU A 58 11.43 -2.16 -13.34
CA LEU A 58 10.76 -3.36 -12.87
C LEU A 58 10.61 -4.38 -13.98
N LEU A 59 10.51 -5.65 -13.61
CA LEU A 59 10.34 -6.72 -14.57
C LEU A 59 9.07 -6.49 -15.40
N ASN A 60 9.12 -6.86 -16.67
CA ASN A 60 7.94 -6.79 -17.54
C ASN A 60 6.98 -7.92 -17.16
N ALA A 61 5.99 -7.60 -16.36
CA ALA A 61 5.12 -8.57 -15.75
C ALA A 61 3.84 -8.79 -16.57
N GLY A 62 3.98 -9.13 -17.82
CA GLY A 62 2.84 -9.56 -18.63
C GLY A 62 1.83 -8.46 -18.97
N GLN A 63 0.73 -8.85 -19.58
CA GLN A 63 -0.30 -7.92 -20.02
C GLN A 63 -1.10 -7.39 -18.81
N ALA A 64 -1.39 -6.10 -18.85
CA ALA A 64 -2.29 -5.47 -17.92
C ALA A 64 -3.66 -6.13 -17.90
N MET A 65 -4.11 -6.49 -16.73
CA MET A 65 -5.45 -7.03 -16.56
C MET A 65 -6.48 -5.89 -16.70
N GLY A 66 -7.23 -5.89 -17.81
CA GLY A 66 -8.35 -4.97 -17.99
C GLY A 66 -8.03 -3.60 -18.59
N ALA A 67 -6.88 -3.42 -19.21
CA ALA A 67 -6.55 -2.18 -19.92
C ALA A 67 -7.30 -2.10 -21.27
N GLY A 68 -8.52 -1.68 -21.22
CA GLY A 68 -9.17 -1.10 -22.38
C GLY A 68 -8.59 0.29 -22.63
N ARG A 69 -7.88 0.44 -23.76
CA ARG A 69 -7.40 1.68 -24.37
C ARG A 69 -6.18 2.36 -23.72
N GLY A 70 -5.01 1.99 -24.18
CA GLY A 70 -3.74 2.71 -24.03
C GLY A 70 -2.65 1.88 -23.35
N GLU A 71 -1.59 1.63 -24.07
CA GLU A 71 -0.45 0.77 -23.70
C GLU A 71 0.26 1.14 -22.38
N SER A 72 0.00 2.29 -21.81
CA SER A 72 0.70 2.79 -20.62
C SER A 72 -0.10 2.76 -19.32
N ARG A 73 -1.36 2.40 -19.36
CA ARG A 73 -2.19 2.28 -18.16
C ARG A 73 -2.10 0.89 -17.52
N GLY A 74 -1.24 0.06 -18.04
CA GLY A 74 -1.29 -1.35 -17.82
C GLY A 74 -0.58 -1.86 -16.58
N ILE A 75 0.51 -1.26 -16.15
CA ILE A 75 1.38 -1.86 -15.14
C ILE A 75 1.16 -1.24 -13.77
N THR A 76 1.24 0.06 -13.67
CA THR A 76 0.95 0.90 -12.50
C THR A 76 1.62 0.40 -11.22
N PRO A 77 2.94 0.62 -11.04
CA PRO A 77 3.56 0.49 -9.73
C PRO A 77 2.85 1.40 -8.74
N TYR A 78 2.42 0.85 -7.60
CA TYR A 78 1.45 1.54 -6.76
C TYR A 78 1.86 1.62 -5.29
N GLY A 79 1.66 0.54 -4.52
CA GLY A 79 2.11 0.44 -3.14
C GLY A 79 3.60 0.22 -3.06
N LEU A 80 4.21 0.69 -1.99
CA LEU A 80 5.62 0.49 -1.70
C LEU A 80 5.81 0.50 -0.19
N ASP A 81 6.65 -0.42 0.30
CA ASP A 81 7.08 -0.44 1.68
C ASP A 81 8.47 -1.07 1.81
N TYR A 82 9.08 -0.95 2.96
CA TYR A 82 10.36 -1.60 3.26
C TYR A 82 10.18 -2.73 4.28
N SER A 83 11.03 -3.75 4.16
CA SER A 83 11.08 -4.83 5.14
C SER A 83 11.94 -4.43 6.35
N PRO A 84 11.40 -4.44 7.57
CA PRO A 84 12.17 -4.12 8.77
C PRO A 84 13.17 -5.20 9.15
N VAL A 85 13.06 -6.39 8.54
CA VAL A 85 13.90 -7.56 8.83
C VAL A 85 15.17 -7.55 8.01
N ASP A 86 15.07 -7.33 6.71
CA ASP A 86 16.20 -7.45 5.75
C ASP A 86 16.45 -6.18 4.92
N GLY A 87 15.65 -5.13 5.10
CA GLY A 87 15.80 -3.87 4.38
C GLY A 87 15.35 -3.88 2.92
N MET A 88 14.82 -5.00 2.45
CA MET A 88 14.30 -5.11 1.08
C MET A 88 13.14 -4.16 0.84
N ILE A 89 13.04 -3.63 -0.36
CA ILE A 89 11.95 -2.75 -0.77
C ILE A 89 10.90 -3.56 -1.51
N TRP A 90 9.68 -3.56 -0.99
CA TRP A 90 8.54 -4.25 -1.57
C TRP A 90 7.63 -3.28 -2.31
N TYR A 91 7.08 -3.71 -3.43
CA TYR A 91 6.15 -2.92 -4.24
C TYR A 91 5.02 -3.76 -4.80
N SER A 92 3.92 -3.11 -5.14
CA SER A 92 2.82 -3.70 -5.90
C SER A 92 2.71 -3.09 -7.29
N LYS A 93 2.23 -3.89 -8.25
CA LYS A 93 1.82 -3.44 -9.59
C LYS A 93 0.32 -3.69 -9.74
N LEU A 94 -0.47 -2.66 -9.49
CA LEU A 94 -1.93 -2.74 -9.39
C LEU A 94 -2.57 -3.43 -10.61
N ASN A 95 -2.27 -2.95 -11.80
CA ASN A 95 -2.92 -3.42 -13.03
C ASN A 95 -2.20 -4.62 -13.67
N ALA A 96 -0.96 -4.85 -13.35
CA ALA A 96 -0.21 -6.03 -13.80
C ALA A 96 -0.40 -7.24 -12.89
N ASN A 97 -1.11 -7.05 -11.77
CA ASN A 97 -1.36 -8.10 -10.78
C ASN A 97 -0.10 -8.77 -10.27
N ARG A 98 0.87 -7.97 -9.80
CA ARG A 98 2.15 -8.42 -9.26
C ARG A 98 2.44 -7.76 -7.91
N ILE A 99 3.17 -8.45 -7.08
CA ILE A 99 4.03 -7.84 -6.07
C ILE A 99 5.48 -8.13 -6.42
N GLY A 100 6.39 -7.31 -5.95
CA GLY A 100 7.80 -7.53 -6.21
C GLY A 100 8.69 -6.99 -5.10
N ARG A 101 9.96 -7.37 -5.17
CA ARG A 101 10.99 -7.00 -4.22
C ARG A 101 12.22 -6.47 -4.96
N ILE A 102 12.80 -5.40 -4.41
CA ILE A 102 14.06 -4.82 -4.85
C ILE A 102 15.07 -4.97 -3.72
N ASP A 103 16.26 -5.43 -4.03
CA ASP A 103 17.41 -5.38 -3.12
C ASP A 103 18.11 -4.02 -3.27
N PRO A 104 18.05 -3.13 -2.27
CA PRO A 104 18.66 -1.81 -2.37
C PRO A 104 20.19 -1.85 -2.49
N ASN A 105 20.82 -2.96 -2.06
CA ASN A 105 22.28 -3.14 -2.08
C ASN A 105 22.80 -3.69 -3.42
N ALA A 106 21.94 -4.19 -4.28
CA ALA A 106 22.30 -4.65 -5.62
C ALA A 106 22.23 -3.51 -6.63
N GLU A 107 23.18 -3.45 -7.58
CA GLU A 107 23.25 -2.40 -8.58
C GLU A 107 21.98 -2.35 -9.45
N ASP A 108 21.50 -3.50 -9.87
CA ASP A 108 20.29 -3.71 -10.68
C ASP A 108 19.02 -3.94 -9.85
N GLY A 109 19.14 -3.96 -8.50
CA GLY A 109 18.05 -4.21 -7.57
C GLY A 109 17.71 -5.69 -7.39
N ASN A 110 18.35 -6.63 -8.09
CA ASN A 110 18.07 -8.07 -8.00
C ASN A 110 16.57 -8.37 -7.87
N ILE A 111 15.78 -7.84 -8.80
CA ILE A 111 14.32 -7.76 -8.70
C ILE A 111 13.69 -9.14 -8.88
N LYS A 112 12.74 -9.47 -8.00
CA LYS A 112 11.87 -10.64 -8.11
C LYS A 112 10.41 -10.22 -8.07
N GLU A 113 9.55 -10.95 -8.77
CA GLU A 113 8.11 -10.68 -8.79
C GLU A 113 7.28 -11.96 -8.64
N TRP A 114 6.13 -11.84 -7.97
CA TRP A 114 5.17 -12.92 -7.73
C TRP A 114 3.76 -12.52 -8.10
N ASN A 115 2.93 -13.51 -8.43
CA ASN A 115 1.50 -13.34 -8.67
C ASN A 115 0.74 -13.55 -7.36
N PRO A 116 0.00 -12.56 -6.85
CA PRO A 116 -0.99 -12.84 -5.82
C PRO A 116 -2.14 -13.68 -6.40
N PRO A 117 -2.75 -14.57 -5.59
CA PRO A 117 -3.87 -15.40 -6.03
C PRO A 117 -5.22 -14.64 -6.11
N PHE A 118 -5.16 -13.32 -6.05
CA PHE A 118 -6.28 -12.38 -6.15
C PHE A 118 -5.92 -11.18 -7.02
N ARG A 119 -6.91 -10.34 -7.34
CA ARG A 119 -6.71 -9.20 -8.24
C ARG A 119 -6.48 -7.89 -7.50
N GLY A 120 -5.73 -7.00 -8.15
CA GLY A 120 -5.58 -5.61 -7.76
C GLY A 120 -4.75 -5.38 -6.50
N PRO A 121 -3.53 -5.96 -6.39
CA PRO A 121 -2.64 -5.65 -5.27
C PRO A 121 -2.38 -4.16 -5.25
N ARG A 122 -2.69 -3.51 -4.12
CA ARG A 122 -2.63 -2.06 -4.08
C ARG A 122 -1.61 -1.55 -3.09
N ARG A 123 -1.99 -0.98 -1.95
CA ARG A 123 -1.06 -0.47 -0.96
C ARG A 123 -0.71 -1.57 0.02
N LEU A 124 0.36 -2.27 -0.27
CA LEU A 124 0.91 -3.31 0.60
C LEU A 124 1.69 -2.71 1.78
N HIS A 125 1.84 -3.50 2.82
CA HIS A 125 2.74 -3.22 3.94
C HIS A 125 3.52 -4.46 4.34
N VAL A 126 4.73 -4.27 4.85
CA VAL A 126 5.58 -5.32 5.40
C VAL A 126 5.51 -5.27 6.93
N ALA A 127 5.01 -6.34 7.51
CA ALA A 127 4.87 -6.46 8.96
C ALA A 127 6.24 -6.55 9.68
N PRO A 128 6.28 -6.31 10.99
CA PRO A 128 7.51 -6.41 11.78
C PRO A 128 8.21 -7.77 11.70
N ASP A 129 7.49 -8.84 11.42
CA ASP A 129 8.01 -10.21 11.20
C ASP A 129 8.49 -10.49 9.77
N GLY A 130 8.39 -9.51 8.87
CA GLY A 130 8.78 -9.62 7.47
C GLY A 130 7.71 -10.18 6.53
N MET A 131 6.53 -10.56 7.04
CA MET A 131 5.41 -10.97 6.19
C MET A 131 4.87 -9.79 5.40
N VAL A 132 4.57 -10.01 4.12
CA VAL A 132 4.04 -8.96 3.24
C VAL A 132 2.53 -9.08 3.16
N TRP A 133 1.85 -8.05 3.64
CA TRP A 133 0.39 -7.98 3.62
C TRP A 133 -0.09 -7.13 2.44
N VAL A 134 -1.05 -7.65 1.69
CA VAL A 134 -1.43 -7.10 0.38
C VAL A 134 -2.94 -7.01 0.26
N PRO A 135 -3.53 -5.80 0.10
CA PRO A 135 -4.95 -5.66 -0.15
C PRO A 135 -5.27 -5.97 -1.62
N GLY A 136 -6.33 -6.74 -1.85
CA GLY A 136 -6.86 -7.07 -3.18
C GLY A 136 -7.98 -6.11 -3.58
N PHE A 137 -7.65 -4.95 -4.09
CA PHE A 137 -8.59 -3.86 -4.39
C PHE A 137 -9.77 -4.25 -5.29
N GLY A 138 -9.57 -5.22 -6.15
CA GLY A 138 -10.62 -5.65 -7.11
C GLY A 138 -11.39 -6.91 -6.69
N SER A 139 -11.20 -7.44 -5.47
CA SER A 139 -11.67 -8.77 -5.11
C SER A 139 -12.19 -8.94 -3.69
N GLY A 140 -12.29 -7.89 -2.88
CA GLY A 140 -12.84 -7.96 -1.51
C GLY A 140 -12.02 -8.82 -0.54
N VAL A 141 -10.78 -9.15 -0.89
CA VAL A 141 -9.87 -10.01 -0.12
C VAL A 141 -8.56 -9.29 0.19
N PHE A 142 -7.79 -9.84 1.08
CA PHE A 142 -6.40 -9.46 1.30
C PHE A 142 -5.57 -10.71 1.55
N GLY A 143 -4.26 -10.62 1.36
CA GLY A 143 -3.38 -11.76 1.49
C GLY A 143 -2.15 -11.46 2.32
N LYS A 144 -1.63 -12.51 2.96
CA LYS A 144 -0.32 -12.56 3.60
C LYS A 144 0.60 -13.40 2.72
N PHE A 145 1.72 -12.84 2.31
CA PHE A 145 2.77 -13.51 1.58
C PHE A 145 3.99 -13.73 2.49
N ASP A 146 4.45 -14.95 2.55
CA ASP A 146 5.70 -15.30 3.23
C ASP A 146 6.86 -15.30 2.23
N PRO A 147 7.82 -14.36 2.34
CA PRO A 147 8.93 -14.27 1.41
C PRO A 147 9.89 -15.46 1.42
N ASN A 148 9.91 -16.24 2.51
CA ASN A 148 10.82 -17.39 2.67
C ASN A 148 10.31 -18.64 1.98
N THR A 149 9.00 -18.87 2.05
CA THR A 149 8.35 -20.05 1.46
C THR A 149 7.62 -19.73 0.15
N GLU A 150 7.47 -18.46 -0.18
CA GLU A 150 6.69 -17.95 -1.30
C GLU A 150 5.21 -18.36 -1.24
N TYR A 151 4.73 -18.67 -0.04
CA TYR A 151 3.35 -19.10 0.19
C TYR A 151 2.40 -17.94 0.47
N TRP A 152 1.18 -18.04 -0.06
CA TRP A 152 0.09 -17.10 0.16
C TRP A 152 -0.96 -17.68 1.10
N THR A 153 -1.37 -16.90 2.09
CA THR A 153 -2.62 -17.09 2.84
C THR A 153 -3.58 -15.98 2.46
N VAL A 154 -4.82 -16.32 2.09
CA VAL A 154 -5.83 -15.34 1.64
C VAL A 154 -6.99 -15.32 2.61
N TYR A 155 -7.45 -14.12 2.93
CA TYR A 155 -8.55 -13.85 3.83
C TYR A 155 -9.62 -13.03 3.12
N GLU A 156 -10.90 -13.33 3.40
CA GLU A 156 -12.03 -12.52 2.92
C GLU A 156 -12.40 -11.47 3.96
N LEU A 157 -12.78 -10.28 3.49
CA LEU A 157 -13.37 -9.26 4.34
C LEU A 157 -14.81 -9.66 4.74
N PRO A 158 -15.32 -9.22 5.90
CA PRO A 158 -16.66 -9.58 6.38
C PRO A 158 -17.80 -9.25 5.41
N ASP A 159 -17.63 -8.20 4.61
CA ASP A 159 -18.55 -7.78 3.55
C ASP A 159 -17.78 -7.67 2.23
N SER A 160 -17.24 -8.80 1.78
CA SER A 160 -16.32 -8.87 0.64
C SER A 160 -16.91 -8.36 -0.69
N GLU A 161 -18.23 -8.33 -0.81
CA GLU A 161 -18.91 -7.79 -1.99
C GLU A 161 -18.88 -6.25 -2.04
N ASN A 162 -18.92 -5.59 -0.89
CA ASN A 162 -19.02 -4.13 -0.79
C ASN A 162 -17.74 -3.49 -0.23
N GLN A 163 -16.95 -4.21 0.53
CA GLN A 163 -15.67 -3.74 1.04
C GLN A 163 -14.61 -3.83 -0.07
N ILE A 164 -14.05 -2.68 -0.40
CA ILE A 164 -12.96 -2.59 -1.38
C ILE A 164 -11.69 -2.25 -0.59
N PRO A 165 -10.81 -3.22 -0.31
CA PRO A 165 -9.60 -2.97 0.46
C PRO A 165 -8.61 -2.16 -0.38
N TYR A 166 -8.41 -0.90 -0.03
CA TYR A 166 -7.49 -0.01 -0.74
C TYR A 166 -6.08 -0.07 -0.16
N ALA A 167 -5.99 0.07 1.14
CA ALA A 167 -4.78 0.03 1.93
C ALA A 167 -4.99 -0.86 3.15
N LEU A 168 -3.92 -1.38 3.65
CA LEU A 168 -3.84 -2.00 4.96
C LEU A 168 -2.52 -1.60 5.62
N ASN A 169 -2.42 -1.76 6.92
CA ASN A 169 -1.18 -1.62 7.67
C ASN A 169 -1.19 -2.59 8.85
N VAL A 170 -0.02 -2.92 9.38
CA VAL A 170 0.14 -3.86 10.49
C VAL A 170 0.74 -3.12 11.67
N ASP A 171 0.06 -3.17 12.80
CA ASP A 171 0.54 -2.52 14.01
C ASP A 171 1.66 -3.31 14.70
N LYS A 172 2.22 -2.73 15.76
CA LYS A 172 3.32 -3.34 16.55
C LYS A 172 2.96 -4.67 17.20
N ASP A 173 1.67 -4.95 17.37
CA ASP A 173 1.15 -6.17 17.99
C ASP A 173 0.78 -7.23 16.93
N GLY A 174 1.05 -6.95 15.65
CA GLY A 174 0.79 -7.85 14.53
C GLY A 174 -0.67 -7.85 14.05
N ILE A 175 -1.47 -6.92 14.51
CA ILE A 175 -2.86 -6.76 14.08
C ILE A 175 -2.89 -6.03 12.74
N VAL A 176 -3.71 -6.53 11.83
CA VAL A 176 -3.86 -5.95 10.49
C VAL A 176 -5.07 -5.01 10.47
N TRP A 177 -4.83 -3.79 10.05
CA TRP A 177 -5.85 -2.77 9.88
C TRP A 177 -6.10 -2.50 8.40
N ILE A 178 -7.36 -2.55 7.96
CA ILE A 178 -7.70 -2.54 6.53
C ILE A 178 -8.76 -1.48 6.25
N CYS A 179 -8.52 -0.62 5.26
CA CYS A 179 -9.51 0.30 4.72
C CYS A 179 -10.60 -0.46 3.95
N GLY A 180 -11.83 -0.47 4.44
CA GLY A 180 -13.02 -0.87 3.69
C GLY A 180 -13.54 0.31 2.88
N THR A 181 -12.81 0.70 1.84
CA THR A 181 -13.02 1.94 1.10
C THR A 181 -14.39 2.02 0.42
N GLY A 182 -14.96 0.88 0.05
CA GLY A 182 -16.27 0.82 -0.64
C GLY A 182 -17.48 1.03 0.28
N ASN A 183 -17.34 0.78 1.59
CA ASN A 183 -18.46 0.86 2.54
C ASN A 183 -18.19 1.73 3.78
N ASP A 184 -17.15 2.58 3.72
CA ASP A 184 -16.78 3.51 4.80
C ASP A 184 -16.45 2.83 6.12
N THR A 185 -15.63 1.78 6.09
CA THR A 185 -15.20 1.03 7.26
C THR A 185 -13.68 1.03 7.43
N ILE A 186 -13.25 0.81 8.66
CA ILE A 186 -11.91 0.33 8.99
C ILE A 186 -12.09 -1.02 9.67
N ASN A 187 -11.41 -2.03 9.17
CA ASN A 187 -11.45 -3.38 9.71
C ASN A 187 -10.18 -3.66 10.49
N ARG A 188 -10.33 -4.16 11.71
CA ARG A 188 -9.28 -4.75 12.52
C ARG A 188 -9.32 -6.26 12.34
N PHE A 189 -8.22 -6.86 11.93
CA PHE A 189 -8.09 -8.31 11.77
C PHE A 189 -6.96 -8.84 12.66
N ASP A 190 -7.27 -9.80 13.48
CA ASP A 190 -6.29 -10.53 14.28
C ASP A 190 -5.91 -11.82 13.53
N PRO A 191 -4.67 -11.93 13.02
CA PRO A 191 -4.27 -13.09 12.21
C PRO A 191 -4.02 -14.37 13.03
N VAL A 192 -3.97 -14.29 14.36
CA VAL A 192 -3.83 -15.46 15.24
C VAL A 192 -5.17 -16.14 15.46
N THR A 193 -6.20 -15.35 15.70
CA THR A 193 -7.57 -15.85 15.94
C THR A 193 -8.44 -15.85 14.70
N GLU A 194 -7.97 -15.22 13.62
CA GLU A 194 -8.69 -14.99 12.36
C GLU A 194 -10.04 -14.28 12.57
N THR A 195 -10.07 -13.36 13.53
CA THR A 195 -11.29 -12.63 13.89
C THR A 195 -11.24 -11.18 13.42
N PHE A 196 -12.43 -10.64 13.07
CA PHE A 196 -12.60 -9.25 12.64
C PHE A 196 -13.36 -8.41 13.65
N VAL A 197 -12.99 -7.13 13.74
CA VAL A 197 -13.82 -6.07 14.32
C VAL A 197 -13.96 -4.97 13.28
N GLU A 198 -15.20 -4.62 12.93
CA GLU A 198 -15.51 -3.58 11.96
C GLU A 198 -15.83 -2.26 12.66
N PHE A 199 -15.16 -1.19 12.27
CA PHE A 199 -15.43 0.18 12.69
C PHE A 199 -16.03 0.97 11.53
N ARG A 200 -17.25 1.44 11.70
CA ARG A 200 -17.90 2.31 10.71
C ARG A 200 -17.45 3.74 10.88
N LEU A 201 -17.04 4.36 9.79
CA LEU A 201 -16.70 5.77 9.80
C LEU A 201 -17.97 6.64 9.91
N PRO A 202 -17.90 7.75 10.67
CA PRO A 202 -19.05 8.64 10.82
C PRO A 202 -19.41 9.40 9.53
N THR A 203 -18.45 9.51 8.60
CA THR A 203 -18.61 10.21 7.33
C THR A 203 -18.84 9.20 6.21
N ARG A 204 -19.82 9.46 5.36
CA ARG A 204 -20.10 8.67 4.16
C ARG A 204 -19.27 9.11 2.98
N VAL A 205 -18.99 8.17 2.07
CA VAL A 205 -18.18 8.37 0.86
C VAL A 205 -16.80 8.94 1.21
N SER A 206 -16.23 8.42 2.31
CA SER A 206 -14.93 8.87 2.83
C SER A 206 -13.77 8.47 1.94
N TYR A 207 -13.86 7.33 1.27
CA TYR A 207 -12.86 6.79 0.35
C TYR A 207 -11.45 6.81 0.94
N THR A 208 -11.28 6.16 2.08
CA THR A 208 -10.00 6.06 2.79
C THR A 208 -8.95 5.33 1.95
N ARG A 209 -7.70 5.79 1.99
CA ARG A 209 -6.63 5.29 1.11
C ARG A 209 -5.34 4.90 1.81
N GLU A 210 -5.22 5.20 3.09
CA GLU A 210 -4.03 4.89 3.89
C GLU A 210 -4.42 4.68 5.35
N ILE A 211 -3.61 3.93 6.07
CA ILE A 211 -3.69 3.78 7.51
C ILE A 211 -2.29 3.98 8.08
N GLU A 212 -2.17 4.87 9.04
CA GLU A 212 -0.95 5.12 9.79
C GLU A 212 -1.22 5.05 11.29
N PHE A 213 -0.20 4.77 12.07
CA PHE A 213 -0.31 4.67 13.52
C PHE A 213 0.39 5.83 14.21
N GLY A 214 -0.26 6.38 15.21
CA GLY A 214 0.37 7.33 16.13
C GLY A 214 1.17 6.60 17.21
N ASP A 215 2.13 7.30 17.82
CA ASP A 215 2.95 6.77 18.91
C ASP A 215 2.11 6.34 20.13
N ASP A 216 0.93 6.92 20.28
CA ASP A 216 -0.06 6.60 21.31
C ASP A 216 -0.97 5.40 20.96
N GLY A 217 -0.71 4.72 19.85
CA GLY A 217 -1.51 3.61 19.33
C GLY A 217 -2.81 4.04 18.63
N SER A 218 -3.03 5.34 18.44
CA SER A 218 -4.15 5.82 17.64
C SER A 218 -3.96 5.48 16.16
N ILE A 219 -5.07 5.27 15.45
CA ILE A 219 -5.09 4.96 14.03
C ILE A 219 -5.49 6.21 13.27
N TRP A 220 -4.75 6.51 12.25
CA TRP A 220 -4.96 7.69 11.42
C TRP A 220 -5.27 7.31 9.99
N THR A 221 -6.27 7.96 9.42
CA THR A 221 -6.60 7.89 8.00
C THR A 221 -7.12 9.23 7.51
N SER A 222 -7.42 9.32 6.24
CA SER A 222 -7.98 10.56 5.68
C SER A 222 -9.12 10.25 4.71
N THR A 223 -10.07 11.17 4.63
CA THR A 223 -11.08 11.16 3.58
C THR A 223 -10.48 11.74 2.30
N SER A 224 -10.66 11.07 1.18
CA SER A 224 -10.23 11.61 -0.12
C SER A 224 -11.37 11.82 -1.11
N GLY A 225 -12.56 11.31 -0.80
CA GLY A 225 -13.68 11.27 -1.71
C GLY A 225 -13.38 10.53 -3.02
N PRO A 226 -14.36 10.09 -3.78
CA PRO A 226 -14.12 9.61 -5.13
C PRO A 226 -13.68 10.80 -6.00
N ALA A 227 -12.55 10.67 -6.66
CA ALA A 227 -11.87 11.73 -7.42
C ALA A 227 -12.72 12.44 -8.52
N ARG A 228 -13.90 11.91 -8.80
CA ARG A 228 -14.85 12.46 -9.79
C ARG A 228 -16.04 13.20 -9.18
N HIS A 229 -16.19 13.18 -7.86
CA HIS A 229 -17.34 13.78 -7.16
C HIS A 229 -16.92 14.72 -6.04
N MET A 230 -15.68 15.22 -6.09
CA MET A 230 -15.18 16.23 -5.14
C MET A 230 -15.83 17.62 -5.32
N GLU A 231 -17.05 17.67 -5.77
CA GLU A 231 -17.84 18.87 -5.57
C GLU A 231 -18.21 18.95 -4.08
N ARG A 232 -17.39 19.69 -3.31
CA ARG A 232 -17.66 20.19 -1.97
C ARG A 232 -17.42 19.27 -0.77
N GLY A 233 -16.67 18.20 -0.89
CA GLY A 233 -16.19 17.49 0.31
C GLY A 233 -14.93 18.17 0.85
N VAL A 234 -15.00 18.71 2.05
CA VAL A 234 -13.78 19.12 2.79
C VAL A 234 -13.03 17.84 3.13
N GLY A 235 -11.80 17.68 2.63
CA GLY A 235 -10.93 16.58 3.04
C GLY A 235 -10.77 16.64 4.57
N ALA A 236 -10.86 15.50 5.24
CA ALA A 236 -10.70 15.40 6.67
C ALA A 236 -9.64 14.37 7.02
N VAL A 237 -8.88 14.66 8.07
CA VAL A 237 -8.05 13.68 8.76
C VAL A 237 -8.91 13.04 9.84
N ILE A 238 -8.92 11.72 9.89
CA ILE A 238 -9.67 10.93 10.87
C ILE A 238 -8.68 10.29 11.83
N ARG A 239 -8.89 10.50 13.11
CA ARG A 239 -8.19 9.80 14.19
C ARG A 239 -9.16 8.85 14.86
N ILE A 240 -8.77 7.59 15.00
CA ILE A 240 -9.50 6.57 15.72
C ILE A 240 -8.71 6.25 16.98
N SER A 241 -9.33 6.51 18.15
CA SER A 241 -8.79 6.11 19.44
C SER A 241 -9.53 4.86 19.89
N LEU A 242 -8.79 3.82 20.22
CA LEU A 242 -9.37 2.56 20.66
C LEU A 242 -9.69 2.63 22.17
N PRO A 243 -10.83 2.07 22.62
CA PRO A 243 -11.08 1.91 24.04
C PRO A 243 -10.08 0.91 24.64
N GLU A 244 -9.74 1.10 25.93
CA GLU A 244 -8.77 0.25 26.64
C GLU A 244 -9.14 -1.24 26.64
N ASN A 245 -10.43 -1.57 26.50
CA ASN A 245 -10.95 -2.93 26.47
C ASN A 245 -11.67 -3.19 25.14
N LEU A 246 -10.92 -3.38 24.05
CA LEU A 246 -11.52 -3.92 22.84
C LEU A 246 -11.89 -5.39 23.07
N PRO A 247 -13.14 -5.78 22.76
CA PRO A 247 -13.49 -7.20 22.79
C PRO A 247 -12.66 -7.95 21.77
N THR A 248 -11.98 -8.99 22.21
CA THR A 248 -11.12 -9.84 21.37
C THR A 248 -11.92 -10.91 20.61
N THR A 249 -13.23 -11.00 20.83
CA THR A 249 -14.09 -12.03 20.22
C THR A 249 -15.48 -11.49 19.92
N GLY A 250 -15.95 -11.73 18.70
CA GLY A 250 -17.31 -11.48 18.25
C GLY A 250 -17.48 -10.15 17.52
N GLY A 251 -18.05 -10.21 16.32
CA GLY A 251 -18.34 -9.03 15.52
C GLY A 251 -19.23 -8.03 16.27
N ILE A 252 -18.62 -6.98 16.79
CA ILE A 252 -19.35 -5.84 17.33
C ILE A 252 -19.47 -4.84 16.18
N ARG A 253 -20.71 -4.62 15.76
CA ARG A 253 -21.06 -3.42 14.98
C ARG A 253 -21.28 -2.30 15.99
N LEU A 254 -20.35 -1.39 16.11
CA LEU A 254 -20.52 -0.14 16.80
C LEU A 254 -21.14 0.89 15.88
#